data_8c342b1a8e6ee54884c98e7d56074e8d
#
_entry.id   8c342b1a8e6ee54884c98e7d56074e8d
#
_cell.length_a   1.000
_cell.length_b   1.000
_cell.length_c   1.000
_cell.angle_alpha   90.00
_cell.angle_beta   90.00
_cell.angle_gamma   90.00
#
_symmetry.space_group_name_H-M   'P 1'
#
loop_
_entity.id
_entity.type
_entity.pdbx_description
1 polymer ?
#
loop_
_entity_poly.entity_id
_entity_poly.type
_entity_poly.pdbx_seq_one_letter_code
_entity_poly.pdbx_strand_id
1 'polypeptide(L)'
;MSRSILEEAHDIVYKNAGGHDYGSFDQNMQDACNFAMVMTGNQVTIDMAYAILIGLKFAREKQVHRIDNMVDVCGYMAGWSDYKEKQAWAEAKNNDPETHATEQQKREVEEDDDTYNYND
;
A
#
# COMPACT_ATOMS: atom_id res chain seq x y z
N MET A 1 13.70 -11.28 -25.38
CA MET A 1 13.69 -9.95 -24.77
C MET A 1 12.91 -9.94 -23.48
N SER A 2 13.51 -9.41 -22.46
CA SER A 2 12.88 -9.44 -21.15
C SER A 2 11.76 -8.41 -21.05
N ARG A 3 10.79 -8.72 -20.21
CA ARG A 3 9.69 -7.83 -19.89
C ARG A 3 10.23 -6.63 -19.13
N SER A 4 9.53 -5.52 -19.17
CA SER A 4 9.89 -4.38 -18.35
C SER A 4 9.70 -4.71 -16.87
N ILE A 5 10.45 -4.05 -16.01
CA ILE A 5 10.31 -4.25 -14.57
C ILE A 5 8.90 -3.86 -14.08
N LEU A 6 8.29 -2.88 -14.75
CA LEU A 6 6.93 -2.45 -14.39
C LEU A 6 5.89 -3.51 -14.72
N GLU A 7 6.02 -4.16 -15.88
CA GLU A 7 5.12 -5.26 -16.26
C GLU A 7 5.27 -6.43 -15.30
N GLU A 8 6.50 -6.79 -14.98
CA GLU A 8 6.77 -7.89 -14.07
C GLU A 8 6.24 -7.59 -12.67
N ALA A 9 6.50 -6.39 -12.16
CA ALA A 9 5.99 -5.97 -10.86
C ALA A 9 4.46 -5.99 -10.83
N HIS A 10 3.83 -5.48 -11.89
CA HIS A 10 2.38 -5.48 -12.01
C HIS A 10 1.81 -6.91 -11.92
N ASP A 11 2.42 -7.85 -12.64
CA ASP A 11 1.94 -9.22 -12.64
C ASP A 11 2.10 -9.91 -11.29
N ILE A 12 3.19 -9.63 -10.60
CA ILE A 12 3.42 -10.17 -9.26
C ILE A 12 2.36 -9.65 -8.27
N VAL A 13 2.10 -8.36 -8.30
CA VAL A 13 1.18 -7.72 -7.34
C VAL A 13 -0.27 -8.05 -7.67
N TYR A 14 -0.67 -7.93 -8.93
CA TYR A 14 -2.08 -7.98 -9.30
C TYR A 14 -2.54 -9.30 -9.89
N LYS A 15 -1.62 -10.13 -10.37
CA LYS A 15 -1.94 -11.42 -10.96
C LYS A 15 -1.35 -12.59 -10.20
N ASN A 16 -0.71 -12.31 -9.08
CA ASN A 16 -0.04 -13.35 -8.26
C ASN A 16 0.90 -14.23 -9.08
N ALA A 17 1.67 -13.63 -9.97
CA ALA A 17 2.56 -14.37 -10.87
C ALA A 17 3.64 -15.15 -10.12
N GLY A 18 3.93 -14.80 -8.86
CA GLY A 18 4.85 -15.53 -8.01
C GLY A 18 4.33 -16.86 -7.52
N GLY A 19 3.02 -17.11 -7.66
CA GLY A 19 2.40 -18.39 -7.34
C GLY A 19 2.41 -18.75 -5.85
N HIS A 20 2.54 -17.79 -4.97
CA HIS A 20 2.58 -18.05 -3.54
C HIS A 20 1.19 -18.12 -2.94
N ASP A 21 0.94 -19.15 -2.16
CA ASP A 21 -0.35 -19.37 -1.53
C ASP A 21 -0.25 -19.16 -0.02
N TYR A 22 0.06 -17.93 0.37
CA TYR A 22 0.21 -17.55 1.78
C TYR A 22 -0.92 -16.64 2.26
N GLY A 23 -2.01 -16.56 1.49
CA GLY A 23 -3.06 -15.60 1.76
C GLY A 23 -2.73 -14.23 1.20
N SER A 24 -3.47 -13.21 1.62
CA SER A 24 -3.24 -11.88 1.09
C SER A 24 -1.97 -11.27 1.67
N PHE A 25 -1.27 -10.53 0.84
CA PHE A 25 -0.08 -9.81 1.27
C PHE A 25 -0.42 -8.78 2.35
N ASP A 26 -1.53 -8.08 2.21
CA ASP A 26 -1.97 -7.07 3.17
C ASP A 26 -2.20 -7.68 4.56
N GLN A 27 -2.84 -8.83 4.61
CA GLN A 27 -3.09 -9.49 5.88
C GLN A 27 -1.80 -9.98 6.53
N ASN A 28 -0.91 -10.56 5.74
CA ASN A 28 0.40 -11.01 6.24
C ASN A 28 1.22 -9.85 6.76
N MET A 29 1.15 -8.71 6.07
CA MET A 29 1.85 -7.50 6.49
C MET A 29 1.31 -6.98 7.83
N GLN A 30 -0.02 -6.98 7.99
CA GLN A 30 -0.64 -6.56 9.25
C GLN A 30 -0.25 -7.51 10.38
N ASP A 31 -0.26 -8.80 10.13
CA ASP A 31 0.14 -9.80 11.12
C ASP A 31 1.61 -9.62 11.53
N ALA A 32 2.47 -9.38 10.56
CA ALA A 32 3.89 -9.13 10.83
C ALA A 32 4.09 -7.90 11.72
N CYS A 33 3.37 -6.82 11.44
CA CYS A 33 3.41 -5.62 12.27
C CYS A 33 2.93 -5.89 13.69
N ASN A 34 1.86 -6.67 13.83
CA ASN A 34 1.32 -7.03 15.13
C ASN A 34 2.33 -7.86 15.93
N PHE A 35 2.98 -8.84 15.32
CA PHE A 35 4.04 -9.60 15.97
C PHE A 35 5.21 -8.73 16.40
N ALA A 36 5.63 -7.82 15.52
CA ALA A 36 6.72 -6.91 15.84
C ALA A 36 6.39 -6.02 17.04
N MET A 37 5.16 -5.53 17.12
CA MET A 37 4.70 -4.72 18.26
C MET A 37 4.74 -5.52 19.55
N VAL A 38 4.29 -6.77 19.51
CA VAL A 38 4.32 -7.65 20.70
C VAL A 38 5.74 -7.92 21.14
N MET A 39 6.63 -8.23 20.19
CA MET A 39 8.00 -8.63 20.50
C MET A 39 8.87 -7.48 20.98
N THR A 40 8.63 -6.29 20.47
CA THR A 40 9.49 -5.13 20.75
C THR A 40 8.89 -4.16 21.77
N GLY A 41 7.57 -4.24 22.00
CA GLY A 41 6.88 -3.27 22.82
C GLY A 41 6.74 -1.90 22.15
N ASN A 42 7.05 -1.79 20.87
CA ASN A 42 7.03 -0.53 20.13
C ASN A 42 5.92 -0.55 19.09
N GLN A 43 5.42 0.63 18.76
CA GLN A 43 4.46 0.80 17.68
C GLN A 43 5.12 0.47 16.35
N VAL A 44 4.49 -0.36 15.55
CA VAL A 44 4.96 -0.69 14.19
C VAL A 44 3.77 -0.53 13.24
N THR A 45 3.93 0.37 12.28
CA THR A 45 2.87 0.67 11.32
C THR A 45 3.13 -0.03 9.99
N ILE A 46 2.09 -0.15 9.19
CA ILE A 46 2.22 -0.65 7.81
C ILE A 46 3.16 0.23 7.00
N ASP A 47 3.09 1.55 7.19
CA ASP A 47 4.01 2.48 6.52
C ASP A 47 5.47 2.14 6.84
N MET A 48 5.77 1.87 8.10
CA MET A 48 7.11 1.47 8.51
C MET A 48 7.53 0.16 7.87
N ALA A 49 6.63 -0.80 7.79
CA ALA A 49 6.91 -2.09 7.18
C ALA A 49 7.25 -1.96 5.71
N TYR A 50 6.47 -1.20 4.94
CA TYR A 50 6.78 -0.96 3.54
C TYR A 50 8.11 -0.23 3.37
N ALA A 51 8.37 0.77 4.18
CA ALA A 51 9.63 1.53 4.12
C ALA A 51 10.83 0.60 4.38
N ILE A 52 10.72 -0.31 5.34
CA ILE A 52 11.79 -1.28 5.64
C ILE A 52 12.00 -2.24 4.48
N LEU A 53 10.93 -2.77 3.90
CA LEU A 53 11.04 -3.69 2.77
C LEU A 53 11.71 -3.02 1.56
N ILE A 54 11.31 -1.81 1.26
CA ILE A 54 11.90 -1.04 0.16
C ILE A 54 13.37 -0.75 0.46
N GLY A 55 13.66 -0.31 1.68
CA GLY A 55 15.02 -0.04 2.12
C GLY A 55 15.92 -1.26 2.02
N LEU A 56 15.38 -2.44 2.37
CA LEU A 56 16.12 -3.69 2.26
C LEU A 56 16.52 -3.98 0.81
N LYS A 57 15.63 -3.73 -0.15
CA LYS A 57 15.93 -3.93 -1.56
C LYS A 57 16.99 -2.95 -2.05
N PHE A 58 16.94 -1.71 -1.62
CA PHE A 58 17.99 -0.75 -1.95
C PHE A 58 19.34 -1.13 -1.32
N ALA A 59 19.33 -1.63 -0.09
CA ALA A 59 20.56 -2.09 0.55
C ALA A 59 21.19 -3.26 -0.21
N ARG A 60 20.36 -4.18 -0.68
CA ARG A 60 20.83 -5.31 -1.49
C ARG A 60 21.35 -4.86 -2.85
N GLU A 61 20.66 -3.91 -3.46
CA GLU A 61 21.05 -3.38 -4.77
C GLU A 61 22.43 -2.68 -4.69
N LYS A 62 22.71 -2.02 -3.59
CA LYS A 62 24.00 -1.39 -3.34
C LYS A 62 25.14 -2.41 -3.37
N GLN A 63 24.89 -3.63 -2.92
CA GLN A 63 25.88 -4.68 -2.91
C GLN A 63 26.06 -5.32 -4.29
N VAL A 64 24.94 -5.71 -4.90
CA VAL A 64 24.94 -6.36 -6.22
C VAL A 64 23.66 -5.96 -6.94
N HIS A 65 23.81 -5.47 -8.16
CA HIS A 65 22.63 -5.15 -8.96
C HIS A 65 21.87 -6.42 -9.34
N ARG A 66 20.58 -6.43 -9.08
CA ARG A 66 19.66 -7.47 -9.54
C ARG A 66 18.37 -6.82 -10.00
N ILE A 67 17.87 -7.26 -11.14
CA ILE A 67 16.60 -6.77 -11.67
C ILE A 67 15.47 -7.02 -10.67
N ASP A 68 15.51 -8.16 -9.96
CA ASP A 68 14.51 -8.50 -8.94
C ASP A 68 14.40 -7.43 -7.85
N ASN A 69 15.50 -6.79 -7.48
CA ASN A 69 15.43 -5.69 -6.50
C ASN A 69 14.57 -4.54 -7.02
N MET A 70 14.71 -4.21 -8.29
CA MET A 70 13.95 -3.14 -8.91
C MET A 70 12.48 -3.51 -9.06
N VAL A 71 12.22 -4.75 -9.49
CA VAL A 71 10.86 -5.27 -9.60
C VAL A 71 10.17 -5.24 -8.24
N ASP A 72 10.85 -5.71 -7.19
CA ASP A 72 10.29 -5.76 -5.86
C ASP A 72 10.00 -4.38 -5.28
N VAL A 73 10.90 -3.41 -5.52
CA VAL A 73 10.65 -2.02 -5.11
C VAL A 73 9.39 -1.49 -5.77
N CYS A 74 9.24 -1.70 -7.08
CA CYS A 74 8.03 -1.26 -7.79
C CYS A 74 6.78 -1.93 -7.22
N GLY A 75 6.87 -3.23 -6.93
CA GLY A 75 5.75 -3.97 -6.35
C GLY A 75 5.36 -3.46 -4.96
N TYR A 76 6.35 -3.23 -4.11
CA TYR A 76 6.09 -2.69 -2.78
C TYR A 76 5.51 -1.28 -2.84
N MET A 77 6.00 -0.44 -3.74
CA MET A 77 5.46 0.91 -3.88
C MET A 77 4.01 0.88 -4.36
N ALA A 78 3.67 -0.01 -5.29
CA ALA A 78 2.30 -0.17 -5.75
C ALA A 78 1.39 -0.64 -4.62
N GLY A 79 1.83 -1.65 -3.86
CA GLY A 79 1.08 -2.16 -2.72
C GLY A 79 0.89 -1.10 -1.64
N TRP A 80 1.93 -0.33 -1.36
CA TRP A 80 1.88 0.75 -0.38
C TRP A 80 0.90 1.84 -0.81
N SER A 81 0.95 2.22 -2.08
CA SER A 81 0.00 3.19 -2.63
C SER A 81 -1.43 2.71 -2.49
N ASP A 82 -1.70 1.44 -2.84
CA ASP A 82 -3.03 0.85 -2.69
C ASP A 82 -3.48 0.84 -1.23
N TYR A 83 -2.58 0.52 -0.31
CA TYR A 83 -2.88 0.55 1.12
C TYR A 83 -3.26 1.97 1.56
N LYS A 84 -2.51 2.97 1.14
CA LYS A 84 -2.79 4.37 1.51
C LYS A 84 -4.14 4.81 0.96
N GLU A 85 -4.48 4.41 -0.24
CA GLU A 85 -5.78 4.73 -0.83
C GLU A 85 -6.92 4.06 -0.07
N LYS A 86 -6.77 2.79 0.28
CA LYS A 86 -7.78 2.09 1.07
C LYS A 86 -7.95 2.71 2.45
N GLN A 87 -6.86 3.14 3.06
CA GLN A 87 -6.90 3.80 4.36
C GLN A 87 -7.63 5.14 4.27
N ALA A 88 -7.35 5.93 3.26
CA ALA A 88 -8.03 7.20 3.03
C ALA A 88 -9.53 6.99 2.80
N TRP A 89 -9.90 5.95 2.05
CA TRP A 89 -11.29 5.57 1.82
C TRP A 89 -11.99 5.21 3.11
N ALA A 90 -11.35 4.40 3.95
CA ALA A 90 -11.91 3.98 5.22
C ALA A 90 -12.12 5.18 6.16
N GLU A 91 -11.16 6.09 6.21
CA GLU A 91 -11.27 7.32 7.01
C GLU A 91 -12.40 8.21 6.50
N ALA A 92 -12.49 8.40 5.20
CA ALA A 92 -13.56 9.18 4.59
C ALA A 92 -14.92 8.56 4.89
N LYS A 93 -15.03 7.24 4.85
CA LYS A 93 -16.26 6.53 5.15
C LYS A 93 -16.65 6.63 6.63
N ASN A 94 -15.66 6.54 7.53
CA ASN A 94 -15.90 6.69 8.96
C ASN A 94 -16.33 8.10 9.32
N ASN A 95 -15.87 9.08 8.57
CA ASN A 95 -16.23 10.48 8.75
C ASN A 95 -17.39 10.88 7.84
N ASP A 96 -18.03 9.91 7.19
CA ASP A 96 -19.12 10.15 6.27
C ASP A 96 -20.32 10.76 7.01
N PRO A 97 -20.82 11.89 6.53
CA PRO A 97 -22.01 12.51 7.11
C PRO A 97 -23.24 11.62 7.14
N GLU A 98 -23.30 10.56 6.34
CA GLU A 98 -24.43 9.65 6.34
C GLU A 98 -24.70 9.03 7.70
N THR A 99 -23.67 8.85 8.53
CA THR A 99 -23.84 8.29 9.85
C THR A 99 -24.16 9.32 10.92
N HIS A 100 -23.75 10.58 10.72
CA HIS A 100 -23.84 11.59 11.78
C HIS A 100 -24.30 12.96 11.31
N ALA A 101 -24.53 13.17 10.03
CA ALA A 101 -24.65 14.51 9.46
C ALA A 101 -26.01 14.74 8.81
N THR A 102 -26.32 16.02 8.67
CA THR A 102 -27.52 16.49 7.97
C THR A 102 -27.31 16.38 6.46
N GLU A 103 -28.42 16.48 5.72
CA GLU A 103 -28.35 16.52 4.26
C GLU A 103 -27.45 17.64 3.73
N GLN A 104 -27.42 18.76 4.42
CA GLN A 104 -26.58 19.87 4.04
C GLN A 104 -25.10 19.53 4.16
N GLN A 105 -24.72 18.83 5.22
CA GLN A 105 -23.33 18.41 5.42
C GLN A 105 -22.90 17.39 4.38
N LYS A 106 -23.80 16.50 3.97
CA LYS A 106 -23.53 15.55 2.89
C LYS A 106 -23.23 16.27 1.59
N ARG A 107 -23.95 17.32 1.26
CA ARG A 107 -23.70 18.11 0.05
C ARG A 107 -22.35 18.79 0.09
N GLU A 108 -21.97 19.32 1.23
CA GLU A 108 -20.67 19.96 1.41
C GLU A 108 -19.52 18.99 1.17
N VAL A 109 -19.66 17.76 1.63
CA VAL A 109 -18.66 16.71 1.39
C VAL A 109 -18.58 16.37 -0.09
N GLU A 110 -19.71 16.26 -0.77
CA GLU A 110 -19.73 15.99 -2.20
C GLU A 110 -19.07 17.11 -3.00
N GLU A 111 -19.29 18.35 -2.62
CA GLU A 111 -18.64 19.51 -3.26
C GLU A 111 -17.12 19.47 -3.04
N ASP A 112 -16.66 19.10 -1.87
CA ASP A 112 -15.25 18.96 -1.58
C ASP A 112 -14.61 17.86 -2.43
N ASP A 113 -15.30 16.74 -2.64
CA ASP A 113 -14.84 15.69 -3.53
C ASP A 113 -14.69 16.17 -4.95
N ASP A 114 -15.60 17.01 -5.43
CA ASP A 114 -15.52 17.61 -6.76
C ASP A 114 -14.30 18.50 -6.91
N THR A 115 -13.86 19.15 -5.84
CA THR A 115 -12.67 20.01 -5.88
C THR A 115 -11.38 19.21 -5.94
N TYR A 116 -11.41 17.93 -5.63
CA TYR A 116 -10.26 17.05 -5.73
C TYR A 116 -10.12 16.41 -7.10
N ASN A 117 -10.66 16.98 -8.07
CA ASN A 117 -10.59 16.44 -9.40
C ASN A 117 -9.23 16.73 -10.01
N TYR A 118 -8.44 15.70 -10.16
CA TYR A 118 -7.11 15.78 -10.73
C TYR A 118 -7.17 15.73 -12.23
N ASN A 119 -7.43 16.80 -12.85
CA ASN A 119 -7.41 16.82 -14.31
C ASN A 119 -6.11 17.32 -14.89
N ASP A 120 -5.08 17.18 -14.18
CA ASP A 120 -3.78 17.72 -14.58
C ASP A 120 -2.99 16.76 -15.43
#